data_291d3173029b3a8a76f06a384d7c5955
#
_entry.id   291d3173029b3a8a76f06a384d7c5955
#
_cell.length_a   1.000
_cell.length_b   1.000
_cell.length_c   1.000
_cell.angle_alpha   90.00
_cell.angle_beta   90.00
_cell.angle_gamma   90.00
#
_symmetry.space_group_name_H-M   'P 1'
#
loop_
_entity.id
_entity.type
_entity.pdbx_description
1 polymer ?
#
loop_
_entity_poly.entity_id
_entity_poly.type
_entity_poly.pdbx_seq_one_letter_code
_entity_poly.pdbx_strand_id
1 'polypeptide(L)'
;MQRTYCPRCGGKLEKRMHEGRERDWCPACRVMHYDNPVPATAAVVLDHRLDLLLVRRGQEPGRGKWCLPGGFQETGETPEQCMLRELAEETGLQGRIRGLVGLEMGQNPFAGEVLVAGYCVDAVGGALCAGDDATEAGYFPLERLPELAFRSHARIIERAAAPLRPRRRFRGLPGGAYVVTSLDHLAVAREACRGGARIVQYREKDAPAAQRLATARAIAAVCRESGTVFLVNDQLDIAALSGADGVHVGQDDVPVEEARELLGPGKIIGVSCTSLEQALEAERRGADYLGVGAVIATPTKEEYPVVGLEGLRRICRAVAVPVAAIGGINLQNAAAVKESGAKYLAMVREFQEDAAARVAAVNTIYKK
;
A
#
# COMPACT_ATOMS: atom_id res chain seq x y z
N MET A 1 -6.28 5.02 38.42
CA MET A 1 -6.58 5.88 39.60
C MET A 1 -6.92 4.99 40.78
N GLN A 2 -6.34 5.22 41.95
CA GLN A 2 -6.75 4.48 43.15
C GLN A 2 -8.15 4.91 43.57
N ARG A 3 -9.11 3.96 43.54
CA ARG A 3 -10.46 4.21 44.01
C ARG A 3 -10.51 4.08 45.53
N THR A 4 -11.07 5.07 46.23
CA THR A 4 -11.27 5.00 47.68
C THR A 4 -12.66 4.52 48.04
N TYR A 5 -13.64 4.79 47.17
CA TYR A 5 -15.04 4.47 47.40
C TYR A 5 -15.63 3.67 46.23
N CYS A 6 -16.57 2.80 46.55
CA CYS A 6 -17.27 1.96 45.57
C CYS A 6 -18.18 2.86 44.67
N PRO A 7 -18.04 2.82 43.35
CA PRO A 7 -18.87 3.62 42.46
C PRO A 7 -20.35 3.19 42.43
N ARG A 8 -20.64 1.98 42.96
CA ARG A 8 -22.00 1.45 43.02
C ARG A 8 -22.80 1.85 44.24
N CYS A 9 -22.15 1.94 45.43
CA CYS A 9 -22.87 2.16 46.71
C CYS A 9 -22.24 3.25 47.57
N GLY A 10 -21.13 3.88 47.16
CA GLY A 10 -20.41 4.88 47.93
C GLY A 10 -19.66 4.32 49.16
N GLY A 11 -19.72 3.02 49.45
CA GLY A 11 -19.02 2.40 50.58
C GLY A 11 -17.49 2.41 50.39
N LYS A 12 -16.74 2.46 51.49
CA LYS A 12 -15.27 2.44 51.43
C LYS A 12 -14.78 1.09 50.88
N LEU A 13 -13.82 1.16 49.94
CA LEU A 13 -13.18 -0.02 49.36
C LEU A 13 -12.06 -0.53 50.26
N GLU A 14 -11.88 -1.84 50.26
CA GLU A 14 -10.79 -2.56 50.92
C GLU A 14 -9.92 -3.24 49.88
N LYS A 15 -8.62 -3.38 50.15
CA LYS A 15 -7.71 -4.17 49.32
C LYS A 15 -7.84 -5.65 49.67
N ARG A 16 -7.99 -6.48 48.64
CA ARG A 16 -8.10 -7.93 48.79
C ARG A 16 -7.30 -8.66 47.71
N MET A 17 -6.54 -9.66 48.15
CA MET A 17 -5.89 -10.56 47.20
C MET A 17 -6.92 -11.41 46.46
N HIS A 18 -6.91 -11.34 45.12
CA HIS A 18 -7.76 -12.12 44.25
C HIS A 18 -6.98 -12.49 42.97
N GLU A 19 -6.91 -13.79 42.67
CA GLU A 19 -6.16 -14.30 41.50
C GLU A 19 -4.70 -13.82 41.45
N GLY A 20 -4.01 -13.80 42.61
CA GLY A 20 -2.60 -13.42 42.69
C GLY A 20 -2.32 -11.90 42.56
N ARG A 21 -3.35 -11.06 42.58
CA ARG A 21 -3.22 -9.59 42.54
C ARG A 21 -4.05 -8.94 43.65
N GLU A 22 -3.55 -7.81 44.15
CA GLU A 22 -4.31 -6.97 45.08
C GLU A 22 -5.34 -6.15 44.24
N ARG A 23 -6.62 -6.26 44.61
CA ARG A 23 -7.74 -5.57 43.93
C ARG A 23 -8.62 -4.85 44.93
N ASP A 24 -9.36 -3.87 44.45
CA ASP A 24 -10.35 -3.16 45.24
C ASP A 24 -11.60 -4.02 45.44
N TRP A 25 -11.98 -4.23 46.69
CA TRP A 25 -13.15 -5.00 47.10
C TRP A 25 -14.15 -4.11 47.84
N CYS A 26 -15.41 -4.18 47.46
CA CYS A 26 -16.48 -3.53 48.19
C CYS A 26 -17.17 -4.55 49.15
N PRO A 27 -17.00 -4.44 50.50
CA PRO A 27 -17.60 -5.37 51.43
C PRO A 27 -19.15 -5.25 51.43
N ALA A 28 -19.70 -4.05 51.22
CA ALA A 28 -21.15 -3.83 51.20
C ALA A 28 -21.83 -4.44 49.95
N CYS A 29 -21.28 -4.24 48.76
CA CYS A 29 -21.82 -4.80 47.53
C CYS A 29 -21.35 -6.22 47.26
N ARG A 30 -20.30 -6.69 47.94
CA ARG A 30 -19.61 -7.97 47.68
C ARG A 30 -19.11 -8.08 46.23
N VAL A 31 -18.57 -6.96 45.68
CA VAL A 31 -18.09 -6.87 44.30
C VAL A 31 -16.61 -6.55 44.28
N MET A 32 -15.85 -7.27 43.45
CA MET A 32 -14.47 -6.95 43.11
C MET A 32 -14.45 -5.90 42.00
N HIS A 33 -13.63 -4.88 42.15
CA HIS A 33 -13.41 -3.87 41.10
C HIS A 33 -12.08 -4.16 40.39
N TYR A 34 -12.14 -4.18 39.06
CA TYR A 34 -11.00 -4.38 38.19
C TYR A 34 -10.59 -3.03 37.58
N ASP A 35 -9.29 -2.82 37.52
CA ASP A 35 -8.72 -1.72 36.73
C ASP A 35 -8.29 -2.30 35.38
N ASN A 36 -9.17 -2.20 34.40
CA ASN A 36 -8.92 -2.63 33.04
C ASN A 36 -8.63 -1.41 32.15
N PRO A 37 -7.80 -1.58 31.09
CA PRO A 37 -7.63 -0.54 30.10
C PRO A 37 -8.98 -0.14 29.48
N VAL A 38 -9.16 1.14 29.20
CA VAL A 38 -10.35 1.63 28.51
C VAL A 38 -10.20 1.28 27.02
N PRO A 39 -11.21 0.63 26.38
CA PRO A 39 -11.13 0.32 24.98
C PRO A 39 -11.32 1.56 24.11
N ALA A 40 -10.51 1.66 23.05
CA ALA A 40 -10.57 2.69 22.03
C ALA A 40 -10.24 2.12 20.66
N THR A 41 -10.59 2.84 19.61
CA THR A 41 -10.33 2.45 18.22
C THR A 41 -9.57 3.54 17.47
N ALA A 42 -8.88 3.17 16.39
CA ALA A 42 -8.19 4.09 15.51
C ALA A 42 -8.23 3.60 14.07
N ALA A 43 -8.63 4.47 13.12
CA ALA A 43 -8.71 4.17 11.69
C ALA A 43 -7.43 4.49 10.93
N VAL A 44 -6.89 3.52 10.21
CA VAL A 44 -5.90 3.75 9.16
C VAL A 44 -6.64 3.80 7.83
N VAL A 45 -6.83 5.00 7.31
CA VAL A 45 -7.47 5.25 6.02
C VAL A 45 -6.41 5.80 5.07
N LEU A 46 -6.22 5.12 3.93
CA LEU A 46 -5.29 5.54 2.89
C LEU A 46 -6.05 5.94 1.64
N ASP A 47 -5.61 7.03 1.02
CA ASP A 47 -6.12 7.38 -0.31
C ASP A 47 -5.44 6.55 -1.43
N HIS A 48 -5.82 6.81 -2.69
CA HIS A 48 -5.23 6.17 -3.86
C HIS A 48 -3.72 6.42 -4.02
N ARG A 49 -3.18 7.46 -3.38
CA ARG A 49 -1.74 7.80 -3.35
C ARG A 49 -1.00 7.14 -2.19
N LEU A 50 -1.68 6.37 -1.33
CA LEU A 50 -1.21 5.85 -0.05
C LEU A 50 -0.87 6.96 0.96
N ASP A 51 -1.47 8.13 0.82
CA ASP A 51 -1.41 9.17 1.83
C ASP A 51 -2.38 8.83 2.96
N LEU A 52 -1.95 9.05 4.20
CA LEU A 52 -2.67 8.66 5.40
C LEU A 52 -3.59 9.78 5.88
N LEU A 53 -4.86 9.46 6.12
CA LEU A 53 -5.80 10.37 6.76
C LEU A 53 -5.44 10.57 8.23
N LEU A 54 -5.32 11.84 8.62
CA LEU A 54 -5.17 12.26 10.01
C LEU A 54 -6.17 13.37 10.33
N VAL A 55 -6.50 13.49 11.61
CA VAL A 55 -7.29 14.59 12.17
C VAL A 55 -6.46 15.36 13.17
N ARG A 56 -6.68 16.69 13.27
CA ARG A 56 -6.01 17.55 14.23
C ARG A 56 -6.89 17.76 15.45
N ARG A 57 -6.37 17.42 16.61
CA ARG A 57 -7.11 17.45 17.86
C ARG A 57 -7.47 18.88 18.30
N GLY A 58 -8.73 19.10 18.60
CA GLY A 58 -9.24 20.35 19.20
C GLY A 58 -9.14 20.38 20.72
N GLN A 59 -8.99 19.22 21.37
CA GLN A 59 -9.04 19.05 22.81
C GLN A 59 -7.81 18.32 23.39
N GLU A 60 -7.60 18.45 24.70
CA GLU A 60 -6.59 17.66 25.42
C GLU A 60 -7.04 16.19 25.58
N PRO A 61 -6.11 15.25 25.65
CA PRO A 61 -4.66 15.42 25.57
C PRO A 61 -4.17 15.61 24.13
N GLY A 62 -3.10 16.40 23.96
CA GLY A 62 -2.46 16.58 22.66
C GLY A 62 -3.16 17.58 21.73
N ARG A 63 -3.85 18.56 22.25
CA ARG A 63 -4.47 19.64 21.47
C ARG A 63 -3.50 20.24 20.46
N GLY A 64 -3.97 20.41 19.22
CA GLY A 64 -3.20 20.96 18.11
C GLY A 64 -2.27 19.96 17.41
N LYS A 65 -2.06 18.74 17.95
CA LYS A 65 -1.33 17.66 17.31
C LYS A 65 -2.27 16.78 16.48
N TRP A 66 -1.68 15.94 15.63
CA TRP A 66 -2.41 15.08 14.74
C TRP A 66 -2.55 13.66 15.30
N CYS A 67 -3.62 12.98 14.94
CA CYS A 67 -3.83 11.57 15.30
C CYS A 67 -4.61 10.84 14.19
N LEU A 68 -4.64 9.52 14.27
CA LEU A 68 -5.61 8.73 13.49
C LEU A 68 -7.02 9.08 13.94
N PRO A 69 -8.01 9.13 13.03
CA PRO A 69 -9.42 9.21 13.43
C PRO A 69 -9.76 8.07 14.38
N GLY A 70 -10.50 8.37 15.46
CA GLY A 70 -10.87 7.36 16.43
C GLY A 70 -11.05 7.88 17.85
N GLY A 71 -11.74 7.09 18.69
CA GLY A 71 -12.07 7.47 20.04
C GLY A 71 -12.41 6.28 20.91
N PHE A 72 -13.05 6.57 22.04
CA PHE A 72 -13.41 5.56 23.03
C PHE A 72 -14.65 4.78 22.60
N GLN A 73 -14.60 3.46 22.87
CA GLN A 73 -15.75 2.59 22.66
C GLN A 73 -16.83 2.87 23.70
N GLU A 74 -18.05 3.05 23.24
CA GLU A 74 -19.22 3.22 24.12
C GLU A 74 -19.87 1.89 24.52
N THR A 75 -20.64 1.92 25.61
CA THR A 75 -21.35 0.75 26.06
C THR A 75 -22.41 0.31 25.05
N GLY A 76 -22.36 -0.94 24.64
CA GLY A 76 -23.32 -1.54 23.70
C GLY A 76 -22.89 -1.54 22.24
N GLU A 77 -21.79 -0.92 21.88
CA GLU A 77 -21.21 -1.02 20.53
C GLU A 77 -20.04 -2.01 20.46
N THR A 78 -19.83 -2.60 19.29
CA THR A 78 -18.62 -3.37 19.01
C THR A 78 -17.45 -2.44 18.65
N PRO A 79 -16.18 -2.89 18.72
CA PRO A 79 -15.04 -2.08 18.30
C PRO A 79 -15.16 -1.59 16.84
N GLU A 80 -15.74 -2.41 15.94
CA GLU A 80 -15.97 -2.07 14.55
C GLU A 80 -17.03 -0.96 14.40
N GLN A 81 -18.10 -1.01 15.19
CA GLN A 81 -19.14 0.03 15.22
C GLN A 81 -18.58 1.35 15.74
N CYS A 82 -17.80 1.30 16.84
CA CYS A 82 -17.06 2.43 17.37
C CYS A 82 -16.18 3.08 16.29
N MET A 83 -15.38 2.26 15.61
CA MET A 83 -14.46 2.76 14.58
C MET A 83 -15.17 3.48 13.44
N LEU A 84 -16.28 2.93 12.96
CA LEU A 84 -17.05 3.54 11.85
C LEU A 84 -17.78 4.81 12.30
N ARG A 85 -18.30 4.85 13.54
CA ARG A 85 -18.92 6.04 14.13
C ARG A 85 -17.91 7.18 14.25
N GLU A 86 -16.79 6.92 14.91
CA GLU A 86 -15.71 7.92 15.12
C GLU A 86 -15.16 8.46 13.79
N LEU A 87 -14.93 7.57 12.79
CA LEU A 87 -14.50 8.00 11.47
C LEU A 87 -15.51 8.97 10.84
N ALA A 88 -16.82 8.67 10.94
CA ALA A 88 -17.84 9.52 10.37
C ALA A 88 -17.98 10.86 11.11
N GLU A 89 -17.93 10.85 12.44
CA GLU A 89 -18.06 12.04 13.29
C GLU A 89 -16.87 13.01 13.10
N GLU A 90 -15.64 12.49 13.11
CA GLU A 90 -14.43 13.32 13.01
C GLU A 90 -14.07 13.74 11.59
N THR A 91 -14.52 12.99 10.55
CA THR A 91 -14.05 13.21 9.16
C THR A 91 -15.15 13.35 8.11
N GLY A 92 -16.42 13.08 8.45
CA GLY A 92 -17.52 13.03 7.49
C GLY A 92 -17.47 11.86 6.50
N LEU A 93 -16.48 10.98 6.60
CA LEU A 93 -16.31 9.84 5.69
C LEU A 93 -17.08 8.62 6.15
N GLN A 94 -17.63 7.88 5.18
CA GLN A 94 -18.21 6.56 5.39
C GLN A 94 -17.11 5.51 5.13
N GLY A 95 -16.92 4.60 6.09
CA GLY A 95 -15.88 3.59 6.06
C GLY A 95 -16.38 2.17 5.81
N ARG A 96 -15.52 1.33 5.24
CA ARG A 96 -15.64 -0.12 5.22
C ARG A 96 -14.38 -0.73 5.81
N ILE A 97 -14.52 -1.49 6.92
CA ILE A 97 -13.39 -2.13 7.58
C ILE A 97 -12.84 -3.25 6.70
N ARG A 98 -11.52 -3.23 6.46
CA ARG A 98 -10.77 -4.28 5.79
C ARG A 98 -10.22 -5.31 6.76
N GLY A 99 -9.81 -4.90 7.93
CA GLY A 99 -9.27 -5.79 8.94
C GLY A 99 -8.57 -5.07 10.09
N LEU A 100 -8.29 -5.83 11.13
CA LEU A 100 -7.54 -5.37 12.29
C LEU A 100 -6.04 -5.26 11.94
N VAL A 101 -5.44 -4.10 12.17
CA VAL A 101 -3.99 -3.88 12.07
C VAL A 101 -3.28 -4.48 13.30
N GLY A 102 -3.86 -4.26 14.48
CA GLY A 102 -3.34 -4.74 15.74
C GLY A 102 -3.87 -3.95 16.94
N LEU A 103 -3.42 -4.39 18.11
CA LEU A 103 -3.74 -3.78 19.40
C LEU A 103 -2.50 -3.09 19.95
N GLU A 104 -2.66 -1.87 20.48
CA GLU A 104 -1.59 -1.10 21.13
C GLU A 104 -2.05 -0.55 22.48
N MET A 105 -1.14 -0.56 23.43
CA MET A 105 -1.38 0.11 24.71
C MET A 105 -1.01 1.59 24.62
N GLY A 106 -1.91 2.43 25.09
CA GLY A 106 -1.73 3.87 25.24
C GLY A 106 -1.90 4.30 26.69
N GLN A 107 -1.50 5.54 26.95
CA GLN A 107 -1.74 6.22 28.22
C GLN A 107 -2.56 7.50 27.95
N ASN A 108 -3.61 7.68 28.72
CA ASN A 108 -4.43 8.89 28.67
C ASN A 108 -4.45 9.52 30.07
N PRO A 109 -4.14 10.82 30.22
CA PRO A 109 -4.08 11.48 31.53
C PRO A 109 -5.40 11.44 32.32
N PHE A 110 -6.53 11.34 31.61
CA PHE A 110 -7.88 11.36 32.17
C PHE A 110 -8.47 9.94 32.34
N ALA A 111 -8.18 9.02 31.41
CA ALA A 111 -8.76 7.67 31.39
C ALA A 111 -7.79 6.58 31.91
N GLY A 112 -6.51 6.89 32.12
CA GLY A 112 -5.50 5.91 32.50
C GLY A 112 -4.97 5.09 31.33
N GLU A 113 -4.86 3.78 31.50
CA GLU A 113 -4.46 2.87 30.42
C GLU A 113 -5.57 2.71 29.38
N VAL A 114 -5.19 2.76 28.11
CA VAL A 114 -6.12 2.63 26.97
C VAL A 114 -5.64 1.51 26.07
N LEU A 115 -6.53 0.61 25.70
CA LEU A 115 -6.29 -0.42 24.70
C LEU A 115 -6.85 0.07 23.35
N VAL A 116 -5.97 0.43 22.44
CA VAL A 116 -6.35 0.94 21.10
C VAL A 116 -6.35 -0.18 20.08
N ALA A 117 -7.51 -0.46 19.47
CA ALA A 117 -7.64 -1.36 18.33
C ALA A 117 -7.52 -0.56 17.02
N GLY A 118 -6.42 -0.78 16.28
CA GLY A 118 -6.19 -0.14 14.99
C GLY A 118 -6.80 -0.95 13.85
N TYR A 119 -7.59 -0.32 12.98
CA TYR A 119 -8.21 -0.96 11.81
C TYR A 119 -7.77 -0.32 10.50
N CYS A 120 -7.53 -1.13 9.46
CA CYS A 120 -7.50 -0.63 8.08
C CYS A 120 -8.94 -0.42 7.61
N VAL A 121 -9.22 0.77 7.08
CA VAL A 121 -10.56 1.18 6.64
C VAL A 121 -10.47 1.82 5.25
N ASP A 122 -11.34 1.38 4.33
CA ASP A 122 -11.55 2.07 3.05
C ASP A 122 -12.59 3.17 3.21
N ALA A 123 -12.31 4.35 2.72
CA ALA A 123 -13.33 5.37 2.51
C ALA A 123 -14.21 4.97 1.30
N VAL A 124 -15.50 4.72 1.54
CA VAL A 124 -16.44 4.28 0.50
C VAL A 124 -17.48 5.34 0.16
N GLY A 125 -17.51 6.46 0.86
CA GLY A 125 -18.44 7.57 0.66
C GLY A 125 -18.19 8.72 1.63
N GLY A 126 -19.06 9.75 1.56
CA GLY A 126 -18.92 10.96 2.34
C GLY A 126 -18.02 12.01 1.69
N ALA A 127 -17.92 13.16 2.33
CA ALA A 127 -17.01 14.24 1.94
C ALA A 127 -16.11 14.57 3.13
N LEU A 128 -14.80 14.64 2.89
CA LEU A 128 -13.84 14.93 3.95
C LEU A 128 -14.09 16.33 4.54
N CYS A 129 -14.49 16.37 5.80
CA CYS A 129 -14.62 17.60 6.60
C CYS A 129 -14.30 17.28 8.05
N ALA A 130 -13.55 18.14 8.71
CA ALA A 130 -13.32 18.00 10.14
C ALA A 130 -14.65 18.20 10.90
N GLY A 131 -14.93 17.34 11.86
CA GLY A 131 -16.13 17.36 12.69
C GLY A 131 -15.82 16.96 14.12
N ASP A 132 -16.83 17.02 14.99
CA ASP A 132 -16.74 16.75 16.42
C ASP A 132 -15.57 17.53 17.08
N ASP A 133 -14.65 16.86 17.74
CA ASP A 133 -13.49 17.46 18.40
C ASP A 133 -12.25 17.62 17.48
N ALA A 134 -12.36 17.28 16.18
CA ALA A 134 -11.33 17.53 15.17
C ALA A 134 -11.44 18.97 14.60
N THR A 135 -10.34 19.70 14.61
CA THR A 135 -10.28 21.06 14.02
C THR A 135 -9.88 21.07 12.56
N GLU A 136 -9.18 20.05 12.10
CA GLU A 136 -8.72 19.85 10.72
C GLU A 136 -8.69 18.37 10.41
N ALA A 137 -8.92 18.01 9.15
CA ALA A 137 -8.73 16.66 8.63
C ALA A 137 -8.00 16.74 7.28
N GLY A 138 -7.07 15.81 7.02
CA GLY A 138 -6.31 15.82 5.79
C GLY A 138 -5.48 14.57 5.57
N TYR A 139 -5.08 14.35 4.30
CA TYR A 139 -4.21 13.26 3.91
C TYR A 139 -2.74 13.69 3.90
N PHE A 140 -1.86 12.85 4.43
CA PHE A 140 -0.43 13.11 4.58
C PHE A 140 0.40 11.97 4.03
N PRO A 141 1.47 12.27 3.26
CA PRO A 141 2.42 11.24 2.85
C PRO A 141 3.03 10.52 4.05
N LEU A 142 3.05 9.19 4.01
CA LEU A 142 3.61 8.37 5.10
C LEU A 142 5.08 8.71 5.44
N GLU A 143 5.81 9.34 4.52
CA GLU A 143 7.19 9.83 4.70
C GLU A 143 7.29 11.17 5.42
N ARG A 144 6.19 11.92 5.52
CA ARG A 144 6.15 13.29 6.04
C ARG A 144 4.95 13.52 6.93
N LEU A 145 4.76 12.62 7.89
CA LEU A 145 3.69 12.76 8.86
C LEU A 145 3.96 13.96 9.78
N PRO A 146 2.94 14.73 10.14
CA PRO A 146 3.05 15.76 11.15
C PRO A 146 3.30 15.16 12.55
N GLU A 147 3.52 15.99 13.56
CA GLU A 147 3.69 15.54 14.94
C GLU A 147 2.43 14.82 15.43
N LEU A 148 2.59 13.55 15.80
CA LEU A 148 1.50 12.72 16.30
C LEU A 148 1.27 12.88 17.79
N ALA A 149 0.00 12.94 18.21
CA ALA A 149 -0.40 13.09 19.60
C ALA A 149 -0.08 11.83 20.44
N PHE A 150 -0.18 10.62 19.84
CA PHE A 150 -0.14 9.38 20.58
C PHE A 150 0.88 8.37 20.00
N ARG A 151 1.72 7.80 20.87
CA ARG A 151 2.67 6.73 20.48
C ARG A 151 1.98 5.46 20.00
N SER A 152 0.82 5.11 20.57
CA SER A 152 0.00 3.98 20.11
C SER A 152 -0.41 4.13 18.66
N HIS A 153 -0.84 5.33 18.23
CA HIS A 153 -1.17 5.62 16.83
C HIS A 153 0.05 5.50 15.91
N ALA A 154 1.21 6.00 16.34
CA ALA A 154 2.45 5.84 15.56
C ALA A 154 2.77 4.36 15.28
N ARG A 155 2.65 3.48 16.30
CA ARG A 155 2.89 2.04 16.15
C ARG A 155 1.87 1.34 15.25
N ILE A 156 0.59 1.75 15.34
CA ILE A 156 -0.46 1.26 14.43
C ILE A 156 -0.14 1.65 13.00
N ILE A 157 0.28 2.91 12.76
CA ILE A 157 0.69 3.40 11.44
C ILE A 157 1.89 2.60 10.91
N GLU A 158 2.91 2.39 11.71
CA GLU A 158 4.10 1.60 11.33
C GLU A 158 3.71 0.18 10.88
N ARG A 159 2.83 -0.50 11.63
CA ARG A 159 2.34 -1.84 11.28
C ARG A 159 1.53 -1.83 9.98
N ALA A 160 0.64 -0.87 9.81
CA ALA A 160 -0.15 -0.73 8.59
C ALA A 160 0.70 -0.37 7.37
N ALA A 161 1.74 0.46 7.55
CA ALA A 161 2.64 0.89 6.49
C ALA A 161 3.66 -0.17 6.06
N ALA A 162 4.01 -1.12 6.93
CA ALA A 162 5.03 -2.13 6.65
C ALA A 162 4.74 -2.96 5.38
N PRO A 163 3.51 -3.48 5.16
CA PRO A 163 3.18 -4.20 3.93
C PRO A 163 3.25 -3.33 2.66
N LEU A 164 3.11 -2.00 2.80
CA LEU A 164 3.03 -1.07 1.67
C LEU A 164 4.40 -0.70 1.07
N ARG A 165 5.50 -1.16 1.67
CA ARG A 165 6.87 -0.83 1.23
C ARG A 165 7.12 -1.02 -0.27
N PRO A 166 6.71 -2.14 -0.93
CA PRO A 166 6.93 -2.31 -2.36
C PRO A 166 6.25 -1.24 -3.21
N ARG A 167 4.96 -0.96 -2.95
CA ARG A 167 4.21 0.08 -3.68
C ARG A 167 4.79 1.48 -3.46
N ARG A 168 5.16 1.80 -2.23
CA ARG A 168 5.78 3.09 -1.87
C ARG A 168 7.13 3.26 -2.58
N ARG A 169 8.00 2.22 -2.53
CA ARG A 169 9.27 2.21 -3.25
C ARG A 169 9.05 2.42 -4.75
N PHE A 170 8.10 1.71 -5.36
CA PHE A 170 7.78 1.83 -6.77
C PHE A 170 7.37 3.26 -7.17
N ARG A 171 6.56 3.93 -6.38
CA ARG A 171 6.15 5.33 -6.64
C ARG A 171 7.33 6.30 -6.68
N GLY A 172 8.30 6.10 -5.79
CA GLY A 172 9.52 6.92 -5.70
C GLY A 172 10.59 6.59 -6.75
N LEU A 173 10.41 5.53 -7.58
CA LEU A 173 11.42 5.16 -8.57
C LEU A 173 11.57 6.25 -9.64
N PRO A 174 12.82 6.61 -10.01
CA PRO A 174 13.06 7.42 -11.18
C PRO A 174 12.68 6.67 -12.46
N GLY A 175 12.46 7.38 -13.56
CA GLY A 175 12.26 6.78 -14.88
C GLY A 175 13.48 5.98 -15.35
N GLY A 176 13.28 5.04 -16.27
CA GLY A 176 14.38 4.24 -16.80
C GLY A 176 13.98 2.88 -17.37
N ALA A 177 14.95 1.96 -17.39
CA ALA A 177 14.82 0.66 -18.02
C ALA A 177 13.91 -0.29 -17.22
N TYR A 178 13.01 -0.95 -17.96
CA TYR A 178 12.14 -2.00 -17.50
C TYR A 178 12.43 -3.26 -18.34
N VAL A 179 13.03 -4.26 -17.72
CA VAL A 179 13.47 -5.48 -18.37
C VAL A 179 12.41 -6.56 -18.25
N VAL A 180 11.92 -7.07 -19.39
CA VAL A 180 11.04 -8.24 -19.44
C VAL A 180 11.86 -9.44 -19.89
N THR A 181 12.01 -10.44 -19.05
CA THR A 181 12.80 -11.63 -19.36
C THR A 181 12.02 -12.61 -20.25
N SER A 182 12.70 -13.29 -21.18
CA SER A 182 12.09 -14.30 -22.06
C SER A 182 12.94 -15.56 -22.26
N LEU A 183 14.26 -15.46 -22.09
CA LEU A 183 15.22 -16.56 -22.12
C LEU A 183 16.24 -16.31 -21.01
N ASP A 184 16.90 -17.36 -20.54
CA ASP A 184 17.92 -17.27 -19.48
C ASP A 184 17.56 -16.32 -18.34
N HIS A 185 16.31 -16.41 -17.87
CA HIS A 185 15.65 -15.44 -17.01
C HIS A 185 16.52 -14.95 -15.85
N LEU A 186 17.23 -15.87 -15.18
CA LEU A 186 18.07 -15.49 -14.02
C LEU A 186 19.34 -14.75 -14.43
N ALA A 187 19.97 -15.16 -15.54
CA ALA A 187 21.17 -14.48 -16.05
C ALA A 187 20.82 -13.06 -16.52
N VAL A 188 19.76 -12.91 -17.31
CA VAL A 188 19.24 -11.60 -17.77
C VAL A 188 18.89 -10.72 -16.58
N ALA A 189 18.22 -11.24 -15.56
CA ALA A 189 17.85 -10.49 -14.36
C ALA A 189 19.10 -9.98 -13.60
N ARG A 190 20.14 -10.81 -13.44
CA ARG A 190 21.41 -10.42 -12.79
C ARG A 190 22.10 -9.29 -13.54
N GLU A 191 22.22 -9.43 -14.86
CA GLU A 191 22.81 -8.40 -15.72
C GLU A 191 22.00 -7.10 -15.66
N ALA A 192 20.67 -7.19 -15.76
CA ALA A 192 19.77 -6.05 -15.67
C ALA A 192 19.95 -5.32 -14.33
N CYS A 193 20.02 -6.04 -13.23
CA CYS A 193 20.26 -5.47 -11.89
C CYS A 193 21.64 -4.78 -11.81
N ARG A 194 22.69 -5.36 -12.37
CA ARG A 194 24.02 -4.73 -12.46
C ARG A 194 24.01 -3.44 -13.27
N GLY A 195 23.21 -3.38 -14.34
CA GLY A 195 22.99 -2.18 -15.16
C GLY A 195 22.11 -1.11 -14.49
N GLY A 196 21.51 -1.41 -13.34
CA GLY A 196 20.63 -0.51 -12.59
C GLY A 196 19.20 -0.46 -13.14
N ALA A 197 18.67 -1.59 -13.61
CA ALA A 197 17.27 -1.70 -14.04
C ALA A 197 16.33 -1.20 -12.94
N ARG A 198 15.28 -0.47 -13.32
CA ARG A 198 14.25 -0.02 -12.38
C ARG A 198 13.31 -1.14 -12.03
N ILE A 199 12.93 -1.91 -13.05
CA ILE A 199 11.98 -3.00 -12.95
C ILE A 199 12.52 -4.20 -13.73
N VAL A 200 12.37 -5.40 -13.16
CA VAL A 200 12.55 -6.69 -13.84
C VAL A 200 11.22 -7.43 -13.77
N GLN A 201 10.70 -7.86 -14.92
CA GLN A 201 9.51 -8.69 -15.01
C GLN A 201 9.89 -10.08 -15.48
N TYR A 202 9.57 -11.09 -14.70
CA TYR A 202 9.70 -12.50 -15.07
C TYR A 202 8.50 -12.95 -15.89
N ARG A 203 8.73 -13.31 -17.15
CA ARG A 203 7.69 -13.74 -18.08
C ARG A 203 8.05 -15.10 -18.65
N GLU A 204 7.48 -16.15 -18.06
CA GLU A 204 7.59 -17.55 -18.49
C GLU A 204 6.18 -18.14 -18.59
N LYS A 205 5.85 -18.69 -19.77
CA LYS A 205 4.50 -19.21 -20.06
C LYS A 205 4.42 -20.75 -20.05
N ASP A 206 5.51 -21.41 -20.39
CA ASP A 206 5.48 -22.82 -20.78
C ASP A 206 6.08 -23.76 -19.73
N ALA A 207 6.96 -23.26 -18.86
CA ALA A 207 7.61 -24.08 -17.84
C ALA A 207 6.63 -24.57 -16.76
N PRO A 208 6.86 -25.74 -16.15
CA PRO A 208 6.06 -26.23 -15.02
C PRO A 208 6.03 -25.24 -13.85
N ALA A 209 4.91 -25.19 -13.11
CA ALA A 209 4.72 -24.23 -11.99
C ALA A 209 5.83 -24.29 -10.93
N ALA A 210 6.30 -25.48 -10.57
CA ALA A 210 7.41 -25.64 -9.62
C ALA A 210 8.71 -25.01 -10.13
N GLN A 211 9.03 -25.15 -11.41
CA GLN A 211 10.20 -24.52 -12.01
C GLN A 211 10.02 -23.00 -12.10
N ARG A 212 8.85 -22.53 -12.50
CA ARG A 212 8.52 -21.08 -12.50
C ARG A 212 8.70 -20.47 -11.13
N LEU A 213 8.20 -21.13 -10.09
CA LEU A 213 8.35 -20.64 -8.71
C LEU A 213 9.81 -20.62 -8.24
N ALA A 214 10.59 -21.67 -8.56
CA ALA A 214 12.01 -21.73 -8.21
C ALA A 214 12.80 -20.61 -8.89
N THR A 215 12.59 -20.37 -10.18
CA THR A 215 13.23 -19.30 -10.96
C THR A 215 12.79 -17.92 -10.43
N ALA A 216 11.50 -17.71 -10.18
CA ALA A 216 11.00 -16.46 -9.63
C ALA A 216 11.60 -16.12 -8.26
N ARG A 217 11.77 -17.12 -7.38
CA ARG A 217 12.45 -16.93 -6.08
C ARG A 217 13.91 -16.51 -6.23
N ALA A 218 14.62 -17.13 -7.17
CA ALA A 218 16.01 -16.78 -7.46
C ALA A 218 16.13 -15.35 -7.99
N ILE A 219 15.25 -14.93 -8.90
CA ILE A 219 15.19 -13.55 -9.41
C ILE A 219 14.82 -12.56 -8.28
N ALA A 220 13.83 -12.91 -7.44
CA ALA A 220 13.43 -12.08 -6.31
C ALA A 220 14.61 -11.79 -5.35
N ALA A 221 15.47 -12.77 -5.09
CA ALA A 221 16.65 -12.58 -4.28
C ALA A 221 17.63 -11.57 -4.91
N VAL A 222 17.95 -11.73 -6.19
CA VAL A 222 18.85 -10.83 -6.95
C VAL A 222 18.29 -9.39 -6.99
N CYS A 223 17.01 -9.24 -7.28
CA CYS A 223 16.35 -7.93 -7.35
C CYS A 223 16.30 -7.24 -5.97
N ARG A 224 16.13 -8.01 -4.90
CA ARG A 224 16.13 -7.47 -3.52
C ARG A 224 17.49 -6.92 -3.14
N GLU A 225 18.58 -7.61 -3.47
CA GLU A 225 19.95 -7.18 -3.19
C GLU A 225 20.31 -5.88 -3.93
N SER A 226 19.83 -5.73 -5.17
CA SER A 226 20.09 -4.54 -6.00
C SER A 226 19.11 -3.39 -5.77
N GLY A 227 18.03 -3.61 -5.03
CA GLY A 227 16.95 -2.63 -4.89
C GLY A 227 16.08 -2.46 -6.15
N THR A 228 16.16 -3.39 -7.11
CA THR A 228 15.32 -3.41 -8.32
C THR A 228 13.92 -3.93 -7.99
N VAL A 229 12.86 -3.34 -8.57
CA VAL A 229 11.50 -3.86 -8.43
C VAL A 229 11.35 -5.15 -9.23
N PHE A 230 10.82 -6.18 -8.60
CA PHE A 230 10.58 -7.47 -9.24
C PHE A 230 9.09 -7.76 -9.40
N LEU A 231 8.66 -7.99 -10.64
CA LEU A 231 7.29 -8.31 -11.00
C LEU A 231 7.21 -9.68 -11.70
N VAL A 232 6.09 -10.37 -11.50
CA VAL A 232 5.75 -11.61 -12.23
C VAL A 232 4.69 -11.30 -13.26
N ASN A 233 4.78 -11.88 -14.45
CA ASN A 233 3.79 -11.73 -15.52
C ASN A 233 2.62 -12.69 -15.30
N ASP A 234 1.37 -12.23 -15.33
CA ASP A 234 0.07 -12.91 -15.31
C ASP A 234 -0.21 -13.79 -14.06
N GLN A 235 0.80 -14.40 -13.46
CA GLN A 235 0.65 -15.48 -12.48
C GLN A 235 0.66 -14.94 -11.03
N LEU A 236 -0.54 -14.79 -10.46
CA LEU A 236 -0.72 -14.25 -9.12
C LEU A 236 -0.18 -15.18 -8.03
N ASP A 237 -0.33 -16.48 -8.19
CA ASP A 237 0.18 -17.51 -7.28
C ASP A 237 1.72 -17.48 -7.20
N ILE A 238 2.40 -17.40 -8.34
CA ILE A 238 3.86 -17.26 -8.39
C ILE A 238 4.29 -15.92 -7.78
N ALA A 239 3.58 -14.82 -8.06
CA ALA A 239 3.86 -13.51 -7.46
C ALA A 239 3.73 -13.53 -5.92
N ALA A 240 2.69 -14.19 -5.40
CA ALA A 240 2.46 -14.34 -3.96
C ALA A 240 3.56 -15.16 -3.27
N LEU A 241 3.95 -16.29 -3.88
CA LEU A 241 4.82 -17.30 -3.27
C LEU A 241 6.32 -17.04 -3.47
N SER A 242 6.71 -16.26 -4.47
CA SER A 242 8.13 -16.03 -4.81
C SER A 242 8.79 -14.91 -4.02
N GLY A 243 8.01 -14.05 -3.37
CA GLY A 243 8.52 -12.82 -2.76
C GLY A 243 8.65 -11.66 -3.75
N ALA A 244 7.99 -11.73 -4.92
CA ALA A 244 7.91 -10.63 -5.87
C ALA A 244 7.26 -9.38 -5.25
N ASP A 245 7.64 -8.20 -5.75
CA ASP A 245 7.05 -6.93 -5.35
C ASP A 245 5.62 -6.75 -5.91
N GLY A 246 5.25 -7.51 -6.96
CA GLY A 246 3.92 -7.45 -7.55
C GLY A 246 3.77 -8.30 -8.81
N VAL A 247 2.73 -7.97 -9.58
CA VAL A 247 2.32 -8.68 -10.79
C VAL A 247 2.03 -7.69 -11.93
N HIS A 248 2.18 -8.14 -13.18
CA HIS A 248 1.68 -7.44 -14.36
C HIS A 248 0.67 -8.34 -15.08
N VAL A 249 -0.54 -7.84 -15.28
CA VAL A 249 -1.65 -8.59 -15.90
C VAL A 249 -2.10 -7.98 -17.21
N GLY A 250 -2.63 -8.80 -18.10
CA GLY A 250 -3.30 -8.38 -19.34
C GLY A 250 -4.78 -8.06 -19.13
N GLN A 251 -5.49 -7.76 -20.24
CA GLN A 251 -6.92 -7.44 -20.22
C GLN A 251 -7.80 -8.67 -19.98
N ASP A 252 -7.30 -9.85 -20.37
CA ASP A 252 -8.01 -11.13 -20.26
C ASP A 252 -7.60 -11.94 -19.01
N ASP A 253 -6.68 -11.38 -18.20
CA ASP A 253 -6.22 -12.01 -16.96
C ASP A 253 -7.13 -11.62 -15.79
N VAL A 254 -6.71 -12.00 -14.56
CA VAL A 254 -7.45 -11.66 -13.33
C VAL A 254 -7.59 -10.14 -13.18
N PRO A 255 -8.81 -9.62 -12.95
CA PRO A 255 -9.03 -8.19 -12.78
C PRO A 255 -8.24 -7.58 -11.60
N VAL A 256 -8.00 -6.26 -11.67
CA VAL A 256 -7.15 -5.54 -10.70
C VAL A 256 -7.64 -5.67 -9.28
N GLU A 257 -8.97 -5.62 -9.07
CA GLU A 257 -9.58 -5.67 -7.74
C GLU A 257 -9.35 -7.03 -7.09
N GLU A 258 -9.59 -8.12 -7.83
CA GLU A 258 -9.39 -9.49 -7.37
C GLU A 258 -7.90 -9.80 -7.17
N ALA A 259 -7.04 -9.27 -8.06
CA ALA A 259 -5.60 -9.37 -7.88
C ALA A 259 -5.13 -8.62 -6.61
N ARG A 260 -5.73 -7.46 -6.33
CA ARG A 260 -5.47 -6.68 -5.12
C ARG A 260 -5.95 -7.40 -3.86
N GLU A 261 -7.12 -8.04 -3.92
CA GLU A 261 -7.68 -8.81 -2.81
C GLU A 261 -6.78 -10.01 -2.48
N LEU A 262 -6.36 -10.76 -3.50
CA LEU A 262 -5.50 -11.94 -3.33
C LEU A 262 -4.09 -11.58 -2.84
N LEU A 263 -3.46 -10.57 -3.43
CA LEU A 263 -2.07 -10.21 -3.17
C LEU A 263 -1.88 -9.25 -2.00
N GLY A 264 -2.96 -8.61 -1.57
CA GLY A 264 -2.96 -7.61 -0.50
C GLY A 264 -2.55 -6.20 -0.96
N PRO A 265 -2.67 -5.21 -0.05
CA PRO A 265 -2.53 -3.79 -0.38
C PRO A 265 -1.09 -3.38 -0.73
N GLY A 266 -0.11 -4.19 -0.38
CA GLY A 266 1.31 -3.87 -0.53
C GLY A 266 1.92 -4.21 -1.87
N LYS A 267 1.27 -5.08 -2.67
CA LYS A 267 1.82 -5.53 -3.95
C LYS A 267 1.52 -4.54 -5.08
N ILE A 268 2.46 -4.41 -5.99
CA ILE A 268 2.32 -3.61 -7.21
C ILE A 268 1.49 -4.38 -8.22
N ILE A 269 0.49 -3.74 -8.82
CA ILE A 269 -0.31 -4.31 -9.90
C ILE A 269 -0.17 -3.41 -11.13
N GLY A 270 0.42 -3.95 -12.19
CA GLY A 270 0.49 -3.31 -13.49
C GLY A 270 -0.52 -3.92 -14.45
N VAL A 271 -1.03 -3.12 -15.38
CA VAL A 271 -2.03 -3.55 -16.36
C VAL A 271 -1.59 -3.18 -17.77
N SER A 272 -1.66 -4.15 -18.70
CA SER A 272 -1.46 -3.92 -20.13
C SER A 272 -2.64 -3.14 -20.72
N CYS A 273 -2.37 -2.08 -21.51
CA CYS A 273 -3.38 -1.26 -22.17
C CYS A 273 -2.98 -0.99 -23.61
N THR A 274 -3.96 -1.02 -24.53
CA THR A 274 -3.79 -0.71 -25.95
C THR A 274 -4.62 0.50 -26.38
N SER A 275 -5.45 1.06 -25.49
CA SER A 275 -6.28 2.24 -25.76
C SER A 275 -6.34 3.18 -24.54
N LEU A 276 -6.81 4.41 -24.78
CA LEU A 276 -7.04 5.38 -23.71
C LEU A 276 -8.13 4.93 -22.75
N GLU A 277 -9.18 4.33 -23.25
CA GLU A 277 -10.31 3.82 -22.47
C GLU A 277 -9.83 2.74 -21.49
N GLN A 278 -9.04 1.77 -21.97
CA GLN A 278 -8.45 0.73 -21.11
C GLN A 278 -7.52 1.34 -20.05
N ALA A 279 -6.76 2.37 -20.41
CA ALA A 279 -5.84 3.05 -19.50
C ALA A 279 -6.58 3.75 -18.35
N LEU A 280 -7.62 4.52 -18.67
CA LEU A 280 -8.46 5.20 -17.68
C LEU A 280 -9.21 4.21 -16.78
N GLU A 281 -9.74 3.14 -17.36
CA GLU A 281 -10.43 2.09 -16.59
C GLU A 281 -9.48 1.35 -15.65
N ALA A 282 -8.28 0.96 -16.12
CA ALA A 282 -7.30 0.29 -15.28
C ALA A 282 -6.84 1.19 -14.10
N GLU A 283 -6.63 2.49 -14.34
CA GLU A 283 -6.34 3.46 -13.29
C GLU A 283 -7.47 3.56 -12.28
N ARG A 284 -8.73 3.72 -12.75
CA ARG A 284 -9.92 3.77 -11.90
C ARG A 284 -10.07 2.53 -11.02
N ARG A 285 -9.70 1.34 -11.55
CA ARG A 285 -9.72 0.06 -10.86
C ARG A 285 -8.54 -0.15 -9.91
N GLY A 286 -7.62 0.80 -9.81
CA GLY A 286 -6.53 0.81 -8.83
C GLY A 286 -5.22 0.15 -9.28
N ALA A 287 -4.96 0.12 -10.59
CA ALA A 287 -3.63 -0.21 -11.13
C ALA A 287 -2.56 0.75 -10.60
N ASP A 288 -1.38 0.23 -10.29
CA ASP A 288 -0.25 1.05 -9.82
C ASP A 288 0.56 1.65 -10.96
N TYR A 289 0.49 1.04 -12.14
CA TYR A 289 1.08 1.53 -13.39
C TYR A 289 0.44 0.85 -14.59
N LEU A 290 0.64 1.42 -15.77
CA LEU A 290 0.13 0.91 -17.04
C LEU A 290 1.27 0.49 -17.96
N GLY A 291 1.15 -0.70 -18.56
CA GLY A 291 2.00 -1.15 -19.67
C GLY A 291 1.32 -0.82 -21.00
N VAL A 292 1.76 0.25 -21.68
CA VAL A 292 1.12 0.71 -22.92
C VAL A 292 1.88 0.25 -24.15
N GLY A 293 1.22 -0.48 -25.02
CA GLY A 293 1.83 -1.00 -26.28
C GLY A 293 0.89 -1.87 -27.10
N ALA A 294 1.31 -2.25 -28.36
CA ALA A 294 2.64 -1.97 -28.93
C ALA A 294 2.76 -0.51 -29.38
N VAL A 295 3.82 0.19 -28.90
CA VAL A 295 4.04 1.60 -29.32
C VAL A 295 4.55 1.70 -30.75
N ILE A 296 5.38 0.73 -31.17
CA ILE A 296 5.93 0.64 -32.51
C ILE A 296 5.64 -0.78 -33.03
N ALA A 297 5.33 -0.93 -34.31
CA ALA A 297 5.05 -2.21 -34.90
C ALA A 297 6.16 -3.23 -34.60
N THR A 298 5.79 -4.42 -34.18
CA THR A 298 6.72 -5.48 -33.80
C THR A 298 6.23 -6.84 -34.26
N PRO A 299 7.08 -7.70 -34.81
CA PRO A 299 6.68 -9.04 -35.20
C PRO A 299 6.31 -9.97 -34.03
N THR A 300 6.49 -9.52 -32.79
CA THR A 300 6.17 -10.33 -31.60
C THR A 300 4.68 -10.36 -31.25
N LYS A 301 3.87 -9.38 -31.74
CA LYS A 301 2.42 -9.28 -31.52
C LYS A 301 1.77 -8.58 -32.71
N GLU A 302 1.69 -9.28 -33.84
CA GLU A 302 1.09 -8.74 -35.07
C GLU A 302 -0.42 -8.51 -34.99
N GLU A 303 -1.10 -9.19 -34.06
CA GLU A 303 -2.57 -9.14 -33.91
C GLU A 303 -3.09 -7.93 -33.09
N TYR A 304 -2.22 -7.17 -32.45
CA TYR A 304 -2.65 -6.03 -31.61
C TYR A 304 -2.48 -4.69 -32.34
N PRO A 305 -3.44 -3.76 -32.17
CA PRO A 305 -3.33 -2.45 -32.78
C PRO A 305 -2.10 -1.69 -32.25
N VAL A 306 -1.37 -1.04 -33.15
CA VAL A 306 -0.22 -0.19 -32.79
C VAL A 306 -0.75 1.10 -32.18
N VAL A 307 -0.41 1.38 -30.93
CA VAL A 307 -0.80 2.60 -30.21
C VAL A 307 -0.13 3.85 -30.82
N GLY A 308 1.11 3.72 -31.27
CA GLY A 308 1.90 4.82 -31.80
C GLY A 308 2.38 5.81 -30.73
N LEU A 309 3.31 6.69 -31.10
CA LEU A 309 3.84 7.73 -30.19
C LEU A 309 2.76 8.72 -29.76
N GLU A 310 1.83 9.09 -30.69
CA GLU A 310 0.76 10.03 -30.37
C GLU A 310 -0.27 9.43 -29.41
N GLY A 311 -0.67 8.17 -29.63
CA GLY A 311 -1.54 7.45 -28.70
C GLY A 311 -0.91 7.31 -27.30
N LEU A 312 0.38 6.96 -27.25
CA LEU A 312 1.14 6.93 -25.99
C LEU A 312 1.12 8.29 -25.30
N ARG A 313 1.37 9.38 -26.02
CA ARG A 313 1.35 10.76 -25.49
C ARG A 313 -0.01 11.13 -24.91
N ARG A 314 -1.09 10.80 -25.61
CA ARG A 314 -2.46 11.02 -25.14
C ARG A 314 -2.73 10.27 -23.83
N ILE A 315 -2.34 9.00 -23.73
CA ILE A 315 -2.50 8.18 -22.52
C ILE A 315 -1.68 8.78 -21.38
N CYS A 316 -0.39 9.08 -21.60
CA CYS A 316 0.48 9.64 -20.56
C CYS A 316 -0.01 10.97 -19.97
N ARG A 317 -0.73 11.77 -20.77
CA ARG A 317 -1.34 13.04 -20.31
C ARG A 317 -2.66 12.86 -19.55
N ALA A 318 -3.37 11.78 -19.82
CA ALA A 318 -4.70 11.53 -19.28
C ALA A 318 -4.70 10.80 -17.94
N VAL A 319 -3.64 10.05 -17.64
CA VAL A 319 -3.54 9.23 -16.41
C VAL A 319 -2.54 9.83 -15.41
N ALA A 320 -2.78 9.61 -14.13
CA ALA A 320 -1.88 10.04 -13.06
C ALA A 320 -0.85 8.96 -12.67
N VAL A 321 -1.15 7.68 -12.95
CA VAL A 321 -0.23 6.58 -12.67
C VAL A 321 0.90 6.51 -13.70
N PRO A 322 2.09 5.98 -13.32
CA PRO A 322 3.21 5.83 -14.24
C PRO A 322 2.87 4.97 -15.46
N VAL A 323 3.38 5.35 -16.61
CA VAL A 323 3.26 4.57 -17.86
C VAL A 323 4.60 3.93 -18.20
N ALA A 324 4.59 2.62 -18.45
CA ALA A 324 5.65 1.85 -19.08
C ALA A 324 5.31 1.61 -20.54
N ALA A 325 6.08 2.19 -21.45
CA ALA A 325 5.92 1.95 -22.89
C ALA A 325 6.55 0.62 -23.30
N ILE A 326 5.88 -0.17 -24.11
CA ILE A 326 6.34 -1.49 -24.59
C ILE A 326 5.99 -1.72 -26.06
N GLY A 327 6.77 -2.56 -26.74
CA GLY A 327 6.54 -3.00 -28.12
C GLY A 327 7.32 -2.18 -29.16
N GLY A 328 8.25 -2.84 -29.83
CA GLY A 328 9.09 -2.28 -30.89
C GLY A 328 10.15 -1.27 -30.41
N ILE A 329 10.34 -1.16 -29.10
CA ILE A 329 11.29 -0.19 -28.51
C ILE A 329 12.70 -0.79 -28.50
N ASN A 330 13.68 0.05 -28.89
CA ASN A 330 15.11 -0.25 -28.87
C ASN A 330 15.90 1.04 -28.54
N LEU A 331 17.22 0.97 -28.43
CA LEU A 331 18.07 2.12 -28.09
C LEU A 331 17.99 3.27 -29.10
N GLN A 332 17.68 3.00 -30.38
CA GLN A 332 17.61 4.02 -31.43
C GLN A 332 16.35 4.89 -31.30
N ASN A 333 15.21 4.31 -30.87
CA ASN A 333 13.93 5.02 -30.75
C ASN A 333 13.55 5.37 -29.31
N ALA A 334 14.33 4.91 -28.32
CA ALA A 334 14.06 5.09 -26.89
C ALA A 334 13.86 6.55 -26.47
N ALA A 335 14.62 7.49 -27.04
CA ALA A 335 14.51 8.92 -26.74
C ALA A 335 13.14 9.47 -27.15
N ALA A 336 12.69 9.17 -28.37
CA ALA A 336 11.38 9.62 -28.88
C ALA A 336 10.21 9.04 -28.06
N VAL A 337 10.34 7.77 -27.62
CA VAL A 337 9.32 7.14 -26.76
C VAL A 337 9.28 7.82 -25.37
N LYS A 338 10.44 8.13 -24.77
CA LYS A 338 10.50 8.91 -23.49
C LYS A 338 9.81 10.27 -23.64
N GLU A 339 10.06 11.00 -24.74
CA GLU A 339 9.46 12.32 -25.01
C GLU A 339 7.93 12.28 -25.10
N SER A 340 7.35 11.11 -25.34
CA SER A 340 5.90 10.92 -25.28
C SER A 340 5.33 10.88 -23.86
N GLY A 341 6.18 10.92 -22.81
CA GLY A 341 5.78 10.98 -21.42
C GLY A 341 5.90 9.66 -20.65
N ALA A 342 6.37 8.57 -21.29
CA ALA A 342 6.55 7.29 -20.61
C ALA A 342 7.62 7.38 -19.52
N LYS A 343 7.29 6.93 -18.32
CA LYS A 343 8.21 6.88 -17.19
C LYS A 343 9.19 5.72 -17.30
N TYR A 344 8.77 4.60 -17.89
CA TYR A 344 9.60 3.41 -18.07
C TYR A 344 9.57 2.96 -19.52
N LEU A 345 10.71 2.44 -20.00
CA LEU A 345 10.82 1.78 -21.30
C LEU A 345 10.98 0.29 -21.09
N ALA A 346 9.91 -0.46 -21.41
CA ALA A 346 9.89 -1.91 -21.28
C ALA A 346 10.33 -2.56 -22.60
N MET A 347 11.34 -3.40 -22.52
CA MET A 347 11.91 -4.10 -23.66
C MET A 347 12.14 -5.57 -23.33
N VAL A 348 12.01 -6.44 -24.32
CA VAL A 348 12.25 -7.88 -24.22
C VAL A 348 13.55 -8.25 -24.91
N ARG A 349 13.60 -8.09 -26.23
CA ARG A 349 14.72 -8.54 -27.08
C ARG A 349 15.98 -7.72 -26.86
N GLU A 350 15.86 -6.44 -26.61
CA GLU A 350 16.98 -5.51 -26.43
C GLU A 350 17.89 -5.90 -25.28
N PHE A 351 17.37 -6.60 -24.27
CA PHE A 351 18.12 -6.98 -23.09
C PHE A 351 18.57 -8.46 -23.06
N GLN A 352 18.48 -9.18 -24.19
CA GLN A 352 18.96 -10.56 -24.26
C GLN A 352 20.49 -10.66 -24.30
N GLU A 353 21.14 -9.66 -24.89
CA GLU A 353 22.60 -9.58 -24.98
C GLU A 353 23.07 -8.30 -24.29
N ASP A 354 24.13 -8.40 -23.49
CA ASP A 354 24.74 -7.28 -22.77
C ASP A 354 23.72 -6.40 -22.02
N ALA A 355 22.84 -7.03 -21.29
CA ALA A 355 21.75 -6.36 -20.61
C ALA A 355 22.23 -5.23 -19.69
N ALA A 356 23.37 -5.38 -19.03
CA ALA A 356 23.90 -4.36 -18.13
C ALA A 356 24.23 -3.05 -18.86
N ALA A 357 24.96 -3.11 -19.97
CA ALA A 357 25.30 -1.90 -20.75
C ALA A 357 24.06 -1.27 -21.38
N ARG A 358 23.14 -2.08 -21.93
CA ARG A 358 21.92 -1.58 -22.56
C ARG A 358 20.96 -0.94 -21.53
N VAL A 359 20.81 -1.51 -20.35
CA VAL A 359 20.06 -0.91 -19.23
C VAL A 359 20.68 0.44 -18.82
N ALA A 360 22.01 0.51 -18.68
CA ALA A 360 22.70 1.75 -18.35
C ALA A 360 22.49 2.83 -19.45
N ALA A 361 22.49 2.44 -20.73
CA ALA A 361 22.23 3.33 -21.85
C ALA A 361 20.80 3.90 -21.78
N VAL A 362 19.78 3.06 -21.55
CA VAL A 362 18.39 3.52 -21.36
C VAL A 362 18.28 4.48 -20.18
N ASN A 363 18.89 4.14 -19.03
CA ASN A 363 18.85 5.01 -17.86
C ASN A 363 19.52 6.37 -18.09
N THR A 364 20.52 6.44 -18.96
CA THR A 364 21.19 7.70 -19.33
C THR A 364 20.25 8.64 -20.08
N ILE A 365 19.29 8.10 -20.86
CA ILE A 365 18.26 8.90 -21.55
C ILE A 365 17.39 9.66 -20.52
N TYR A 366 17.13 9.09 -19.34
CA TYR A 366 16.33 9.70 -18.25
C TYR A 366 17.10 10.67 -17.36
N LYS A 367 18.44 10.73 -17.47
CA LYS A 367 19.25 11.70 -16.71
C LYS A 367 19.37 13.06 -17.42
N LYS A 368 19.06 13.10 -18.70
CA LYS A 368 18.96 14.30 -19.50
C LYS A 368 17.54 14.88 -19.49
#